data_494f68858d26cf301962eae357ce3cd1
#
_entry.id   494f68858d26cf301962eae357ce3cd1
#
_cell.length_a   1.000
_cell.length_b   1.000
_cell.length_c   1.000
_cell.angle_alpha   90.00
_cell.angle_beta   90.00
_cell.angle_gamma   90.00
#
_symmetry.space_group_name_H-M   'P 1'
#
loop_
_entity.id
_entity.type
_entity.pdbx_description
1 polymer ?
#
loop_
_entity_poly.entity_id
_entity_poly.type
_entity_poly.pdbx_seq_one_letter_code
_entity_poly.pdbx_strand_id
1 'polypeptide(L)'
;MKYMVALALGLGFGLMTMTQTAVAQERSGPLRIEITEGVIEPVPIAVAPFIAENGAAADFARQLTSVVSSDLTGTGLFRDVPQSAYISQVASFDAPVQYADWKAINVEALVTGAVTLTSDNRLVVKFRLYDVFTGAPLGDGLQFQGDTNAWRRVAHKVADQVYSRITGEGGYFDSRVVFVEETGPKNARAQRLAIMDYDGANVQYLTDASSIVLAPRFSPTGDRVLFTSYESGFPQIYELSVGSVTKRALGLDAQAMSFAPRYAPDGRTVVYSEARGGNTDIYRLDTRSGTRTRLTSAPSIETAPSFSPDGSQIVFESDRSGNQQLYTMSADGGEPKRISFGQGRYGTPVWSPRGDFIAFTKQNAGRFHIGVMRTDGSAERLLTASFLDEGPTWAPNGRVLMFTRETAGAGGQSAIFSVDISGRNLKRVATATAASDPAWSP
;
A
#
# COMPACT_ATOMS: atom_id res chain seq x y z
N MET A 1 -33.08 -52.33 -61.59
CA MET A 1 -31.74 -52.74 -62.12
C MET A 1 -30.66 -51.82 -61.61
N LYS A 2 -29.64 -52.41 -61.11
CA LYS A 2 -28.34 -51.91 -60.62
C LYS A 2 -28.27 -51.49 -59.14
N TYR A 3 -27.71 -52.43 -58.39
CA TYR A 3 -27.16 -52.31 -57.03
C TYR A 3 -25.85 -51.52 -57.05
N MET A 4 -25.67 -50.66 -56.05
CA MET A 4 -24.33 -50.21 -55.67
C MET A 4 -24.14 -50.39 -54.16
N VAL A 5 -23.20 -51.28 -53.85
CA VAL A 5 -22.69 -51.58 -52.48
C VAL A 5 -21.76 -50.48 -52.06
N ALA A 6 -21.99 -49.86 -50.90
CA ALA A 6 -21.05 -48.92 -50.28
C ALA A 6 -20.34 -49.63 -49.12
N LEU A 7 -19.04 -49.73 -49.26
CA LEU A 7 -18.09 -50.27 -48.28
C LEU A 7 -17.79 -49.22 -47.21
N ALA A 8 -18.11 -49.50 -45.95
CA ALA A 8 -17.74 -48.66 -44.80
C ALA A 8 -16.34 -49.01 -44.29
N LEU A 9 -15.36 -48.13 -44.49
CA LEU A 9 -14.05 -48.17 -43.84
C LEU A 9 -14.15 -47.49 -42.49
N GLY A 10 -14.04 -48.25 -41.41
CA GLY A 10 -13.88 -47.72 -40.04
C GLY A 10 -12.45 -47.22 -39.79
N LEU A 11 -12.29 -45.91 -39.60
CA LEU A 11 -11.06 -45.30 -39.08
C LEU A 11 -11.19 -45.19 -37.56
N GLY A 12 -10.46 -46.08 -36.84
CA GLY A 12 -10.28 -45.98 -35.40
C GLY A 12 -9.34 -44.83 -35.07
N PHE A 13 -9.89 -43.75 -34.49
CA PHE A 13 -9.06 -42.69 -33.87
C PHE A 13 -8.65 -43.13 -32.46
N GLY A 14 -7.41 -43.58 -32.32
CA GLY A 14 -6.75 -43.79 -31.02
C GLY A 14 -6.48 -42.45 -30.38
N LEU A 15 -7.20 -42.10 -29.29
CA LEU A 15 -6.84 -41.01 -28.42
C LEU A 15 -5.54 -41.42 -27.66
N MET A 16 -4.40 -40.93 -28.12
CA MET A 16 -3.20 -40.86 -27.28
C MET A 16 -3.36 -39.70 -26.31
N THR A 17 -3.69 -40.02 -25.06
CA THR A 17 -3.55 -39.07 -23.95
C THR A 17 -2.06 -38.87 -23.69
N MET A 18 -1.49 -37.78 -24.20
CA MET A 18 -0.19 -37.28 -23.76
C MET A 18 -0.32 -36.79 -22.33
N THR A 19 0.06 -37.56 -21.35
CA THR A 19 0.39 -37.07 -20.01
C THR A 19 1.62 -36.18 -20.13
N GLN A 20 1.42 -34.86 -20.18
CA GLN A 20 2.51 -33.93 -19.95
C GLN A 20 2.91 -34.05 -18.48
N THR A 21 3.98 -34.81 -18.22
CA THR A 21 4.73 -34.69 -16.98
C THR A 21 5.29 -33.26 -16.97
N ALA A 22 4.79 -32.43 -16.06
CA ALA A 22 5.41 -31.16 -15.74
C ALA A 22 6.80 -31.47 -15.19
N VAL A 23 7.81 -31.29 -16.01
CA VAL A 23 9.22 -31.31 -15.58
C VAL A 23 9.36 -30.06 -14.73
N ALA A 24 9.53 -30.24 -13.42
CA ALA A 24 9.95 -29.14 -12.54
C ALA A 24 11.23 -28.56 -13.12
N GLN A 25 11.19 -27.32 -13.55
CA GLN A 25 12.33 -26.63 -14.11
C GLN A 25 13.36 -26.49 -12.98
N GLU A 26 14.49 -27.21 -13.07
CA GLU A 26 15.57 -27.09 -12.09
C GLU A 26 16.06 -25.64 -12.08
N ARG A 27 15.90 -25.02 -10.95
CA ARG A 27 16.26 -23.63 -10.69
C ARG A 27 17.78 -23.51 -10.67
N SER A 28 18.36 -22.73 -11.58
CA SER A 28 19.81 -22.59 -11.74
C SER A 28 20.44 -21.41 -10.97
N GLY A 29 19.66 -20.71 -10.12
CA GLY A 29 20.11 -19.50 -9.39
C GLY A 29 19.52 -19.37 -7.99
N PRO A 30 19.97 -18.36 -7.21
CA PRO A 30 19.44 -18.08 -5.88
C PRO A 30 17.95 -17.75 -5.92
N LEU A 31 17.27 -17.97 -4.80
CA LEU A 31 15.82 -17.72 -4.65
C LEU A 31 15.48 -16.28 -4.98
N ARG A 32 14.71 -16.08 -6.04
CA ARG A 32 14.19 -14.79 -6.46
C ARG A 32 12.77 -14.93 -7.01
N ILE A 33 11.88 -14.08 -6.56
CA ILE A 33 10.53 -13.94 -7.15
C ILE A 33 10.61 -12.87 -8.23
N GLU A 34 10.41 -13.27 -9.49
CA GLU A 34 10.16 -12.33 -10.57
C GLU A 34 8.68 -11.95 -10.52
N ILE A 35 8.42 -10.72 -10.13
CA ILE A 35 7.06 -10.21 -10.01
C ILE A 35 6.59 -9.76 -11.40
N THR A 36 6.06 -10.72 -12.16
CA THR A 36 5.46 -10.50 -13.49
C THR A 36 3.96 -10.25 -13.39
N GLU A 37 3.34 -9.80 -14.47
CA GLU A 37 1.87 -9.66 -14.57
C GLU A 37 1.14 -11.02 -14.61
N GLY A 38 1.88 -12.13 -14.76
CA GLY A 38 1.37 -13.51 -14.80
C GLY A 38 0.91 -14.05 -13.43
N VAL A 39 0.48 -15.32 -13.41
CA VAL A 39 0.18 -16.03 -12.16
C VAL A 39 1.50 -16.31 -11.45
N ILE A 40 1.67 -15.74 -10.25
CA ILE A 40 2.82 -16.04 -9.38
C ILE A 40 2.37 -17.15 -8.44
N GLU A 41 3.06 -18.28 -8.47
CA GLU A 41 2.89 -19.29 -7.45
C GLU A 41 3.59 -18.81 -6.17
N PRO A 42 2.88 -18.73 -5.02
CA PRO A 42 3.50 -18.24 -3.79
C PRO A 42 4.63 -19.16 -3.31
N VAL A 43 5.79 -18.57 -3.03
CA VAL A 43 6.98 -19.28 -2.54
C VAL A 43 6.70 -19.84 -1.15
N PRO A 44 6.91 -21.17 -0.93
CA PRO A 44 6.80 -21.77 0.39
C PRO A 44 7.89 -21.25 1.32
N ILE A 45 7.50 -20.54 2.36
CA ILE A 45 8.40 -19.96 3.35
C ILE A 45 8.16 -20.55 4.74
N ALA A 46 9.22 -20.83 5.46
CA ALA A 46 9.18 -21.16 6.87
C ALA A 46 9.81 -20.03 7.68
N VAL A 47 9.03 -19.45 8.59
CA VAL A 47 9.55 -18.54 9.62
C VAL A 47 9.68 -19.37 10.90
N ALA A 48 10.89 -19.88 11.14
CA ALA A 48 11.15 -20.69 12.33
C ALA A 48 10.91 -19.86 13.60
N PRO A 49 10.41 -20.45 14.69
CA PRO A 49 10.26 -19.74 15.96
C PRO A 49 11.58 -19.06 16.34
N PHE A 50 11.52 -17.74 16.56
CA PHE A 50 12.69 -16.98 16.98
C PHE A 50 13.11 -17.44 18.37
N ILE A 51 14.41 -17.63 18.56
CA ILE A 51 15.00 -18.16 19.78
C ILE A 51 15.10 -17.04 20.81
N ALA A 52 14.51 -17.25 21.98
CA ALA A 52 14.75 -16.37 23.11
C ALA A 52 16.12 -16.70 23.74
N GLU A 53 17.11 -15.82 23.58
CA GLU A 53 18.44 -16.02 24.17
C GLU A 53 18.46 -15.82 25.71
N ASN A 54 17.37 -15.24 26.26
CA ASN A 54 17.09 -15.21 27.70
C ASN A 54 15.60 -15.30 27.98
N GLY A 55 15.22 -15.68 29.20
CA GLY A 55 13.81 -15.91 29.56
C GLY A 55 12.92 -14.67 29.39
N ALA A 56 13.46 -13.47 29.62
CA ALA A 56 12.72 -12.21 29.47
C ALA A 56 12.37 -11.89 28.00
N ALA A 57 13.06 -12.48 27.03
CA ALA A 57 12.80 -12.29 25.61
C ALA A 57 11.74 -13.26 25.03
N ALA A 58 11.24 -14.23 25.80
CA ALA A 58 10.42 -15.33 25.28
C ALA A 58 9.11 -14.84 24.60
N ASP A 59 8.42 -13.89 25.20
CA ASP A 59 7.18 -13.34 24.65
C ASP A 59 7.43 -12.53 23.38
N PHE A 60 8.50 -11.74 23.37
CA PHE A 60 8.92 -10.97 22.20
C PHE A 60 9.31 -11.89 21.04
N ALA A 61 10.03 -12.98 21.31
CA ALA A 61 10.42 -13.95 20.27
C ALA A 61 9.19 -14.55 19.57
N ARG A 62 8.16 -14.95 20.33
CA ARG A 62 6.90 -15.47 19.78
C ARG A 62 6.17 -14.41 18.95
N GLN A 63 6.02 -13.20 19.49
CA GLN A 63 5.32 -12.09 18.82
C GLN A 63 6.03 -11.66 17.54
N LEU A 64 7.36 -11.53 17.56
CA LEU A 64 8.19 -11.20 16.40
C LEU A 64 8.02 -12.25 15.30
N THR A 65 8.11 -13.55 15.63
CA THR A 65 7.88 -14.64 14.66
C THR A 65 6.52 -14.51 13.98
N SER A 66 5.47 -14.29 14.77
CA SER A 66 4.10 -14.16 14.26
C SER A 66 3.94 -12.97 13.30
N VAL A 67 4.49 -11.80 13.65
CA VAL A 67 4.39 -10.61 12.80
C VAL A 67 5.18 -10.79 11.51
N VAL A 68 6.42 -11.30 11.57
CA VAL A 68 7.24 -11.54 10.38
C VAL A 68 6.54 -12.53 9.42
N SER A 69 5.98 -13.63 9.95
CA SER A 69 5.22 -14.57 9.13
C SER A 69 3.99 -13.93 8.49
N SER A 70 3.21 -13.16 9.28
CA SER A 70 2.00 -12.48 8.79
C SER A 70 2.30 -11.44 7.72
N ASP A 71 3.37 -10.65 7.89
CA ASP A 71 3.79 -9.64 6.91
C ASP A 71 4.11 -10.30 5.57
N LEU A 72 4.95 -11.32 5.58
CA LEU A 72 5.40 -12.00 4.37
C LEU A 72 4.24 -12.71 3.65
N THR A 73 3.47 -13.52 4.37
CA THR A 73 2.33 -14.26 3.80
C THR A 73 1.21 -13.34 3.37
N GLY A 74 1.03 -12.23 4.09
CA GLY A 74 0.07 -11.18 3.76
C GLY A 74 0.30 -10.51 2.40
N THR A 75 1.47 -10.65 1.79
CA THR A 75 1.76 -10.13 0.44
C THR A 75 1.10 -10.96 -0.68
N GLY A 76 0.75 -12.22 -0.41
CA GLY A 76 0.34 -13.18 -1.43
C GLY A 76 1.48 -13.71 -2.30
N LEU A 77 2.72 -13.31 -2.05
CA LEU A 77 3.93 -13.80 -2.71
C LEU A 77 4.56 -15.00 -1.98
N PHE A 78 4.19 -15.19 -0.73
CA PHE A 78 4.69 -16.27 0.11
C PHE A 78 3.53 -17.10 0.65
N ARG A 79 3.77 -18.40 0.80
CA ARG A 79 2.87 -19.35 1.44
C ARG A 79 3.53 -19.91 2.69
N ASP A 80 2.89 -19.74 3.83
CA ASP A 80 3.40 -20.27 5.09
C ASP A 80 3.47 -21.81 5.07
N VAL A 81 4.57 -22.35 5.55
CA VAL A 81 4.70 -23.77 5.89
C VAL A 81 4.50 -23.88 7.39
N PRO A 82 3.40 -24.50 7.87
CA PRO A 82 3.03 -24.45 9.28
C PRO A 82 4.06 -25.16 10.16
N GLN A 83 4.31 -24.60 11.35
CA GLN A 83 5.30 -25.15 12.29
C GLN A 83 5.04 -26.61 12.67
N SER A 84 3.77 -27.07 12.62
CA SER A 84 3.41 -28.47 12.85
C SER A 84 3.96 -29.44 11.80
N ALA A 85 4.38 -28.94 10.64
CA ALA A 85 5.01 -29.75 9.58
C ALA A 85 6.54 -29.84 9.71
N TYR A 86 7.16 -29.08 10.62
CA TYR A 86 8.60 -29.02 10.75
C TYR A 86 9.17 -30.36 11.25
N ILE A 87 10.11 -30.92 10.51
CA ILE A 87 10.83 -32.17 10.85
C ILE A 87 11.92 -31.85 11.88
N SER A 88 12.71 -30.80 11.64
CA SER A 88 13.75 -30.35 12.57
C SER A 88 13.38 -29.00 13.19
N GLN A 89 13.93 -28.77 14.39
CA GLN A 89 13.80 -27.51 15.10
C GLN A 89 15.15 -26.78 15.10
N VAL A 90 15.10 -25.45 14.98
CA VAL A 90 16.28 -24.61 15.11
C VAL A 90 16.58 -24.44 16.62
N ALA A 91 17.54 -25.19 17.14
CA ALA A 91 17.84 -25.23 18.57
C ALA A 91 18.61 -23.99 19.08
N SER A 92 19.42 -23.35 18.24
CA SER A 92 20.13 -22.11 18.55
C SER A 92 20.35 -21.29 17.27
N PHE A 93 20.61 -19.99 17.41
CA PHE A 93 20.81 -19.10 16.26
C PHE A 93 22.01 -19.48 15.40
N ASP A 94 23.05 -20.04 16.00
CA ASP A 94 24.28 -20.45 15.31
C ASP A 94 24.31 -21.94 14.96
N ALA A 95 23.24 -22.68 15.25
CA ALA A 95 23.15 -24.08 14.86
C ALA A 95 23.15 -24.22 13.31
N PRO A 96 23.83 -25.23 12.74
CA PRO A 96 23.78 -25.46 11.31
C PRO A 96 22.40 -25.87 10.87
N VAL A 97 21.95 -25.31 9.72
CA VAL A 97 20.65 -25.60 9.13
C VAL A 97 20.63 -27.01 8.53
N GLN A 98 19.64 -27.81 8.92
CA GLN A 98 19.41 -29.16 8.37
C GLN A 98 18.59 -29.07 7.07
N TYR A 99 19.20 -28.59 5.99
CA TYR A 99 18.51 -28.33 4.71
C TYR A 99 17.69 -29.49 4.17
N ALA A 100 18.13 -30.76 4.40
CA ALA A 100 17.41 -31.94 3.95
C ALA A 100 16.00 -32.02 4.53
N ASP A 101 15.83 -31.68 5.82
CA ASP A 101 14.54 -31.72 6.52
C ASP A 101 13.59 -30.64 6.01
N TRP A 102 14.10 -29.45 5.71
CA TRP A 102 13.32 -28.36 5.14
C TRP A 102 12.92 -28.64 3.68
N LYS A 103 13.81 -29.25 2.90
CA LYS A 103 13.50 -29.72 1.53
C LYS A 103 12.39 -30.77 1.54
N ALA A 104 12.42 -31.68 2.47
CA ALA A 104 11.43 -32.77 2.58
C ALA A 104 10.00 -32.28 2.80
N ILE A 105 9.83 -31.08 3.35
CA ILE A 105 8.53 -30.42 3.56
C ILE A 105 8.27 -29.27 2.57
N ASN A 106 9.00 -29.23 1.47
CA ASN A 106 8.89 -28.24 0.38
C ASN A 106 9.05 -26.79 0.82
N VAL A 107 9.90 -26.49 1.81
CA VAL A 107 10.30 -25.13 2.14
C VAL A 107 11.35 -24.67 1.13
N GLU A 108 11.14 -23.50 0.53
CA GLU A 108 12.11 -22.86 -0.36
C GLU A 108 12.90 -21.75 0.34
N ALA A 109 12.24 -20.96 1.18
CA ALA A 109 12.86 -19.93 2.00
C ALA A 109 12.74 -20.25 3.49
N LEU A 110 13.84 -20.16 4.23
CA LEU A 110 13.83 -20.34 5.69
C LEU A 110 14.35 -19.06 6.36
N VAL A 111 13.56 -18.51 7.26
CA VAL A 111 13.93 -17.41 8.15
C VAL A 111 14.21 -17.98 9.54
N THR A 112 15.39 -17.72 10.08
CA THR A 112 15.73 -18.01 11.48
C THR A 112 16.02 -16.72 12.22
N GLY A 113 15.76 -16.66 13.53
CA GLY A 113 16.02 -15.46 14.32
C GLY A 113 16.30 -15.77 15.78
N ALA A 114 16.87 -14.79 16.45
CA ALA A 114 17.07 -14.80 17.90
C ALA A 114 16.78 -13.43 18.50
N VAL A 115 16.29 -13.44 19.73
CA VAL A 115 15.88 -12.23 20.47
C VAL A 115 16.51 -12.24 21.85
N THR A 116 17.17 -11.14 22.19
CA THR A 116 17.70 -10.86 23.52
C THR A 116 17.04 -9.62 24.07
N LEU A 117 16.58 -9.66 25.33
CA LEU A 117 16.23 -8.46 26.07
C LEU A 117 17.43 -8.08 26.97
N THR A 118 18.00 -6.91 26.73
CA THR A 118 19.16 -6.42 27.48
C THR A 118 18.74 -5.86 28.84
N SER A 119 19.71 -5.69 29.75
CA SER A 119 19.46 -5.16 31.11
C SER A 119 18.96 -3.71 31.13
N ASP A 120 19.22 -2.94 30.06
CA ASP A 120 18.73 -1.58 29.84
C ASP A 120 17.38 -1.55 29.09
N ASN A 121 16.65 -2.66 29.10
CA ASN A 121 15.30 -2.83 28.52
C ASN A 121 15.23 -2.57 27.01
N ARG A 122 16.27 -2.94 26.27
CA ARG A 122 16.30 -2.88 24.81
C ARG A 122 16.23 -4.28 24.21
N LEU A 123 15.53 -4.37 23.08
CA LEU A 123 15.49 -5.59 22.29
C LEU A 123 16.65 -5.60 21.30
N VAL A 124 17.34 -6.72 21.23
CA VAL A 124 18.29 -7.08 20.18
C VAL A 124 17.70 -8.25 19.40
N VAL A 125 17.46 -8.06 18.12
CA VAL A 125 16.85 -9.07 17.24
C VAL A 125 17.82 -9.36 16.10
N LYS A 126 18.25 -10.61 16.01
CA LYS A 126 19.10 -11.13 14.94
C LYS A 126 18.27 -11.99 14.02
N PHE A 127 18.56 -11.99 12.72
CA PHE A 127 17.95 -12.93 11.81
C PHE A 127 18.88 -13.33 10.67
N ARG A 128 18.59 -14.47 10.05
CA ARG A 128 19.21 -14.98 8.83
C ARG A 128 18.14 -15.51 7.89
N LEU A 129 18.39 -15.39 6.61
CA LEU A 129 17.54 -15.90 5.55
C LEU A 129 18.34 -16.91 4.74
N TYR A 130 17.73 -18.05 4.43
CA TYR A 130 18.37 -19.12 3.69
C TYR A 130 17.53 -19.52 2.47
N ASP A 131 18.20 -19.77 1.36
CA ASP A 131 17.67 -20.51 0.23
C ASP A 131 17.86 -22.01 0.53
N VAL A 132 16.75 -22.68 0.79
CA VAL A 132 16.77 -24.10 1.17
C VAL A 132 17.17 -24.98 0.00
N PHE A 133 16.85 -24.57 -1.24
CA PHE A 133 17.20 -25.35 -2.43
C PHE A 133 18.71 -25.35 -2.68
N THR A 134 19.35 -24.20 -2.69
CA THR A 134 20.79 -24.07 -2.88
C THR A 134 21.60 -24.49 -1.64
N GLY A 135 20.98 -24.50 -0.46
CA GLY A 135 21.63 -24.81 0.81
C GLY A 135 22.57 -23.68 1.28
N ALA A 136 22.26 -22.43 0.94
CA ALA A 136 23.10 -21.28 1.23
C ALA A 136 22.30 -20.13 1.85
N PRO A 137 22.95 -19.23 2.64
CA PRO A 137 22.32 -18.02 3.11
C PRO A 137 22.02 -17.06 1.93
N LEU A 138 20.89 -16.36 2.01
CA LEU A 138 20.52 -15.24 1.12
C LEU A 138 20.96 -13.93 1.77
N GLY A 139 22.20 -13.54 1.51
CA GLY A 139 22.86 -12.37 2.11
C GLY A 139 23.28 -12.58 3.56
N ASP A 140 23.91 -11.58 4.13
CA ASP A 140 24.45 -11.60 5.50
C ASP A 140 23.34 -11.62 6.56
N GLY A 141 23.63 -12.21 7.73
CA GLY A 141 22.81 -12.06 8.90
C GLY A 141 22.75 -10.59 9.33
N LEU A 142 21.59 -10.13 9.78
CA LEU A 142 21.40 -8.76 10.27
C LEU A 142 20.95 -8.75 11.72
N GLN A 143 21.24 -7.63 12.38
CA GLN A 143 20.82 -7.36 13.73
C GLN A 143 20.14 -6.00 13.81
N PHE A 144 18.97 -5.95 14.45
CA PHE A 144 18.27 -4.71 14.81
C PHE A 144 18.25 -4.52 16.31
N GLN A 145 18.22 -3.26 16.73
CA GLN A 145 18.02 -2.88 18.12
C GLN A 145 16.87 -1.88 18.22
N GLY A 146 16.10 -1.97 19.28
CA GLY A 146 14.97 -1.07 19.54
C GLY A 146 14.52 -1.12 20.99
N ASP A 147 13.73 -0.13 21.37
CA ASP A 147 13.04 -0.17 22.66
C ASP A 147 11.96 -1.24 22.66
N THR A 148 11.62 -1.77 23.82
CA THR A 148 10.56 -2.79 23.96
C THR A 148 9.22 -2.33 23.38
N ASN A 149 8.88 -1.05 23.46
CA ASN A 149 7.65 -0.49 22.87
C ASN A 149 7.67 -0.48 21.33
N ALA A 150 8.86 -0.54 20.73
CA ALA A 150 9.04 -0.54 19.27
C ALA A 150 9.25 -1.95 18.68
N TRP A 151 9.00 -3.02 19.47
CA TRP A 151 9.25 -4.39 19.05
C TRP A 151 8.58 -4.75 17.73
N ARG A 152 7.37 -4.25 17.49
CA ARG A 152 6.61 -4.53 16.29
C ARG A 152 7.27 -3.90 15.04
N ARG A 153 7.78 -2.67 15.16
CA ARG A 153 8.58 -2.05 14.12
C ARG A 153 9.85 -2.84 13.78
N VAL A 154 10.47 -3.46 14.79
CA VAL A 154 11.61 -4.35 14.53
C VAL A 154 11.19 -5.60 13.75
N ALA A 155 10.03 -6.18 14.06
CA ALA A 155 9.48 -7.29 13.28
C ALA A 155 9.23 -6.91 11.81
N HIS A 156 8.60 -5.76 11.57
CA HIS A 156 8.37 -5.22 10.23
C HIS A 156 9.68 -5.00 9.46
N LYS A 157 10.73 -4.48 10.11
CA LYS A 157 12.06 -4.33 9.49
C LYS A 157 12.68 -5.66 9.10
N VAL A 158 12.51 -6.70 9.91
CA VAL A 158 12.96 -8.06 9.54
C VAL A 158 12.20 -8.53 8.30
N ALA A 159 10.88 -8.40 8.30
CA ALA A 159 10.05 -8.76 7.15
C ALA A 159 10.41 -7.97 5.89
N ASP A 160 10.66 -6.66 6.00
CA ASP A 160 11.13 -5.81 4.89
C ASP A 160 12.43 -6.32 4.28
N GLN A 161 13.38 -6.72 5.11
CA GLN A 161 14.66 -7.26 4.63
C GLN A 161 14.49 -8.62 3.93
N VAL A 162 13.66 -9.51 4.49
CA VAL A 162 13.35 -10.81 3.86
C VAL A 162 12.65 -10.59 2.52
N TYR A 163 11.62 -9.73 2.51
CA TYR A 163 10.88 -9.37 1.31
C TYR A 163 11.81 -8.82 0.22
N SER A 164 12.64 -7.84 0.57
CA SER A 164 13.53 -7.18 -0.38
C SER A 164 14.58 -8.12 -0.97
N ARG A 165 15.15 -9.02 -0.17
CA ARG A 165 16.14 -10.00 -0.63
C ARG A 165 15.59 -11.00 -1.63
N ILE A 166 14.32 -11.42 -1.45
CA ILE A 166 13.69 -12.42 -2.31
C ILE A 166 13.06 -11.78 -3.55
N THR A 167 12.49 -10.58 -3.42
CA THR A 167 11.76 -9.93 -4.52
C THR A 167 12.59 -8.92 -5.31
N GLY A 168 13.65 -8.38 -4.72
CA GLY A 168 14.40 -7.24 -5.25
C GLY A 168 13.65 -5.91 -5.14
N GLU A 169 12.46 -5.89 -4.53
CA GLU A 169 11.64 -4.69 -4.32
C GLU A 169 11.90 -4.07 -2.95
N GLY A 170 11.66 -2.77 -2.79
CA GLY A 170 11.71 -2.13 -1.47
C GLY A 170 10.68 -2.71 -0.50
N GLY A 171 11.01 -2.76 0.78
CA GLY A 171 10.05 -3.10 1.83
C GLY A 171 8.99 -2.02 2.03
N TYR A 172 7.91 -2.35 2.74
CA TYR A 172 6.83 -1.40 3.07
C TYR A 172 6.13 -1.71 4.40
N PHE A 173 6.62 -2.71 5.13
CA PHE A 173 5.97 -3.14 6.37
C PHE A 173 6.28 -2.19 7.55
N ASP A 174 7.52 -1.66 7.67
CA ASP A 174 7.84 -0.64 8.69
C ASP A 174 7.34 0.75 8.26
N SER A 175 6.04 0.85 8.03
CA SER A 175 5.35 2.07 7.64
C SER A 175 4.05 2.26 8.41
N ARG A 176 3.47 3.47 8.34
CA ARG A 176 2.24 3.82 9.04
C ARG A 176 1.19 4.34 8.06
N VAL A 177 -0.06 4.27 8.50
CA VAL A 177 -1.20 4.80 7.75
C VAL A 177 -1.94 5.79 8.65
N VAL A 178 -2.11 7.03 8.19
CA VAL A 178 -3.07 7.96 8.77
C VAL A 178 -4.39 7.81 8.03
N PHE A 179 -5.49 7.86 8.75
CA PHE A 179 -6.82 7.66 8.19
C PHE A 179 -7.88 8.42 8.96
N VAL A 180 -9.08 8.49 8.41
CA VAL A 180 -10.26 9.01 9.10
C VAL A 180 -11.00 7.85 9.75
N GLU A 181 -11.03 7.82 11.07
CA GLU A 181 -11.93 6.93 11.81
C GLU A 181 -13.34 7.51 11.81
N GLU A 182 -14.32 6.67 11.55
CA GLU A 182 -15.74 7.05 11.51
C GLU A 182 -16.53 6.27 12.55
N THR A 183 -17.33 6.97 13.34
CA THR A 183 -18.21 6.39 14.35
C THR A 183 -19.63 6.98 14.25
N GLY A 184 -20.63 6.29 14.79
CA GLY A 184 -22.01 6.72 14.70
C GLY A 184 -22.73 6.34 13.40
N PRO A 185 -24.02 6.67 13.29
CA PRO A 185 -24.84 6.34 12.13
C PRO A 185 -24.47 7.19 10.91
N LYS A 186 -24.76 6.71 9.70
CA LYS A 186 -24.37 7.34 8.43
C LYS A 186 -24.78 8.82 8.29
N ASN A 187 -25.90 9.21 8.87
CA ASN A 187 -26.42 10.57 8.85
C ASN A 187 -25.92 11.48 9.99
N ALA A 188 -25.09 10.95 10.89
CA ALA A 188 -24.51 11.68 12.03
C ALA A 188 -23.15 11.08 12.41
N ARG A 189 -22.29 10.84 11.41
CA ARG A 189 -20.94 10.31 11.64
C ARG A 189 -20.07 11.32 12.36
N ALA A 190 -19.45 10.89 13.43
CA ALA A 190 -18.32 11.58 14.04
C ALA A 190 -17.03 11.07 13.40
N GLN A 191 -16.13 11.98 13.07
CA GLN A 191 -14.88 11.71 12.36
C GLN A 191 -13.71 12.25 13.15
N ARG A 192 -12.61 11.49 13.18
CA ARG A 192 -11.34 11.95 13.73
C ARG A 192 -10.16 11.34 12.97
N LEU A 193 -9.02 12.02 12.98
CA LEU A 193 -7.80 11.46 12.45
C LEU A 193 -7.21 10.44 13.43
N ALA A 194 -6.82 9.32 12.89
CA ALA A 194 -6.07 8.28 13.59
C ALA A 194 -4.87 7.84 12.75
N ILE A 195 -3.87 7.29 13.42
CA ILE A 195 -2.68 6.70 12.80
C ILE A 195 -2.49 5.29 13.33
N MET A 196 -2.05 4.38 12.46
CA MET A 196 -1.81 2.97 12.78
C MET A 196 -0.59 2.45 12.04
N ASP A 197 -0.08 1.28 12.43
CA ASP A 197 0.84 0.52 11.60
C ASP A 197 0.13 0.08 10.30
N TYR A 198 0.87 -0.21 9.25
CA TYR A 198 0.30 -0.53 7.93
C TYR A 198 -0.72 -1.68 7.95
N ASP A 199 -0.62 -2.58 8.93
CA ASP A 199 -1.46 -3.77 9.09
C ASP A 199 -2.67 -3.58 10.05
N GLY A 200 -2.87 -2.35 10.53
CA GLY A 200 -4.00 -1.97 11.40
C GLY A 200 -3.71 -2.02 12.89
N ALA A 201 -2.48 -2.38 13.30
CA ALA A 201 -2.09 -2.38 14.71
C ALA A 201 -1.73 -0.98 15.24
N ASN A 202 -1.58 -0.86 16.57
CA ASN A 202 -1.07 0.34 17.26
C ASN A 202 -1.81 1.64 16.91
N VAL A 203 -3.14 1.59 16.83
CA VAL A 203 -3.98 2.76 16.54
C VAL A 203 -3.80 3.83 17.60
N GLN A 204 -3.51 5.06 17.18
CA GLN A 204 -3.43 6.26 18.01
C GLN A 204 -4.31 7.36 17.40
N TYR A 205 -5.00 8.12 18.25
CA TYR A 205 -5.85 9.22 17.79
C TYR A 205 -5.07 10.52 17.74
N LEU A 206 -5.19 11.24 16.62
CA LEU A 206 -4.49 12.49 16.35
C LEU A 206 -5.38 13.73 16.53
N THR A 207 -6.71 13.57 16.44
CA THR A 207 -7.70 14.62 16.71
C THR A 207 -8.83 14.05 17.56
N ASP A 208 -9.61 14.92 18.16
CA ASP A 208 -10.92 14.59 18.68
C ASP A 208 -11.96 14.48 17.53
N ALA A 209 -13.20 14.14 17.87
CA ALA A 209 -14.29 13.99 16.92
C ALA A 209 -15.24 15.23 16.88
N SER A 210 -14.74 16.39 17.23
CA SER A 210 -15.54 17.63 17.32
C SER A 210 -15.84 18.26 15.97
N SER A 211 -15.09 17.90 14.92
CA SER A 211 -15.19 18.50 13.58
C SER A 211 -15.00 17.45 12.49
N ILE A 212 -15.60 17.68 11.33
CA ILE A 212 -15.36 16.89 10.14
C ILE A 212 -13.90 17.06 9.72
N VAL A 213 -13.20 15.96 9.51
CA VAL A 213 -11.81 15.91 9.03
C VAL A 213 -11.72 14.97 7.83
N LEU A 214 -10.98 15.38 6.79
CA LEU A 214 -10.90 14.66 5.51
C LEU A 214 -9.50 14.73 4.90
N ALA A 215 -9.22 13.80 4.01
CA ALA A 215 -8.07 13.81 3.11
C ALA A 215 -6.72 14.04 3.83
N PRO A 216 -6.38 13.27 4.89
CA PRO A 216 -5.07 13.39 5.53
C PRO A 216 -3.95 12.99 4.58
N ARG A 217 -2.78 13.67 4.67
CA ARG A 217 -1.60 13.38 3.85
C ARG A 217 -0.32 13.62 4.63
N PHE A 218 0.58 12.66 4.62
CA PHE A 218 1.89 12.80 5.27
C PHE A 218 2.79 13.81 4.58
N SER A 219 3.67 14.43 5.38
CA SER A 219 4.90 15.07 4.88
C SER A 219 5.87 14.01 4.35
N PRO A 220 6.83 14.37 3.48
CA PRO A 220 7.84 13.44 2.98
C PRO A 220 8.71 12.79 4.07
N THR A 221 8.77 13.38 5.26
CA THR A 221 9.49 12.85 6.43
C THR A 221 8.61 12.01 7.36
N GLY A 222 7.28 11.98 7.13
CA GLY A 222 6.33 11.23 7.94
C GLY A 222 6.07 11.78 9.34
N ASP A 223 6.60 12.95 9.68
CA ASP A 223 6.48 13.61 11.00
C ASP A 223 5.29 14.58 11.10
N ARG A 224 4.74 14.99 9.95
CA ARG A 224 3.59 15.90 9.85
C ARG A 224 2.50 15.33 8.96
N VAL A 225 1.27 15.79 9.18
CA VAL A 225 0.10 15.43 8.39
C VAL A 225 -0.66 16.70 8.02
N LEU A 226 -0.90 16.91 6.72
CA LEU A 226 -1.88 17.87 6.23
C LEU A 226 -3.25 17.22 6.21
N PHE A 227 -4.30 17.98 6.48
CA PHE A 227 -5.67 17.52 6.36
C PHE A 227 -6.63 18.70 6.17
N THR A 228 -7.81 18.41 5.66
CA THR A 228 -8.92 19.35 5.59
C THR A 228 -9.77 19.22 6.85
N SER A 229 -10.11 20.32 7.50
CA SER A 229 -11.01 20.37 8.66
C SER A 229 -12.09 21.44 8.49
N TYR A 230 -13.27 21.12 9.02
CA TYR A 230 -14.42 22.06 9.09
C TYR A 230 -14.51 22.77 10.44
N GLU A 231 -13.47 22.77 11.24
CA GLU A 231 -13.44 23.41 12.57
C GLU A 231 -13.77 24.91 12.52
N SER A 232 -13.43 25.57 11.43
CA SER A 232 -13.76 27.00 11.18
C SER A 232 -15.19 27.23 10.66
N GLY A 233 -16.01 26.16 10.52
CA GLY A 233 -17.34 26.21 9.92
C GLY A 233 -17.38 25.92 8.42
N PHE A 234 -16.24 25.92 7.74
CA PHE A 234 -16.07 25.55 6.33
C PHE A 234 -14.66 24.95 6.09
N PRO A 235 -14.42 24.26 4.96
CA PRO A 235 -13.16 23.53 4.76
C PRO A 235 -11.95 24.46 4.74
N GLN A 236 -11.01 24.18 5.63
CA GLN A 236 -9.69 24.81 5.70
C GLN A 236 -8.61 23.73 5.89
N ILE A 237 -7.38 24.05 5.48
CA ILE A 237 -6.24 23.13 5.59
C ILE A 237 -5.48 23.39 6.89
N TYR A 238 -5.25 22.30 7.60
CA TYR A 238 -4.46 22.25 8.82
C TYR A 238 -3.23 21.37 8.65
N GLU A 239 -2.19 21.68 9.39
CA GLU A 239 -0.99 20.86 9.56
C GLU A 239 -0.93 20.35 11.00
N LEU A 240 -0.71 19.06 11.17
CA LEU A 240 -0.59 18.41 12.47
C LEU A 240 0.80 17.78 12.60
N SER A 241 1.48 17.99 13.72
CA SER A 241 2.70 17.27 14.11
C SER A 241 2.33 15.93 14.74
N VAL A 242 2.80 14.83 14.16
CA VAL A 242 2.46 13.47 14.63
C VAL A 242 3.04 13.20 16.03
N GLY A 243 4.26 13.65 16.30
CA GLY A 243 4.93 13.39 17.58
C GLY A 243 4.37 14.16 18.76
N SER A 244 3.98 15.43 18.58
CA SER A 244 3.41 16.28 19.64
C SER A 244 1.88 16.34 19.66
N VAL A 245 1.23 15.80 18.62
CA VAL A 245 -0.23 15.87 18.42
C VAL A 245 -0.75 17.32 18.48
N THR A 246 0.04 18.27 17.96
CA THR A 246 -0.33 19.68 17.88
C THR A 246 -0.70 20.03 16.45
N LYS A 247 -1.78 20.80 16.27
CA LYS A 247 -2.27 21.24 14.96
C LYS A 247 -2.23 22.76 14.83
N ARG A 248 -2.07 23.26 13.60
CA ARG A 248 -2.19 24.67 13.23
C ARG A 248 -2.87 24.82 11.88
N ALA A 249 -3.67 25.85 11.71
CA ALA A 249 -4.17 26.24 10.39
C ALA A 249 -3.01 26.77 9.52
N LEU A 250 -3.05 26.51 8.20
CA LEU A 250 -2.03 27.05 7.29
C LEU A 250 -2.19 28.54 6.97
N GLY A 251 -3.17 29.22 7.55
CA GLY A 251 -3.36 30.68 7.37
C GLY A 251 -3.74 31.07 5.95
N LEU A 252 -4.50 30.22 5.25
CA LEU A 252 -5.01 30.47 3.91
C LEU A 252 -6.14 31.50 3.93
N ASP A 253 -6.70 31.80 2.75
CA ASP A 253 -7.77 32.78 2.64
C ASP A 253 -9.03 32.36 3.41
N ALA A 254 -9.38 33.11 4.43
CA ALA A 254 -10.54 32.84 5.28
C ALA A 254 -11.90 33.05 4.58
N GLN A 255 -11.94 33.54 3.35
CA GLN A 255 -13.15 33.71 2.53
C GLN A 255 -13.26 32.66 1.41
N ALA A 256 -12.33 31.73 1.33
CA ALA A 256 -12.30 30.66 0.33
C ALA A 256 -12.25 29.31 1.01
N MET A 257 -12.88 28.29 0.41
CA MET A 257 -12.75 26.90 0.87
C MET A 257 -11.44 26.32 0.35
N SER A 258 -10.59 25.81 1.24
CA SER A 258 -9.31 25.17 0.90
C SER A 258 -9.34 23.69 1.30
N PHE A 259 -8.96 22.79 0.38
CA PHE A 259 -9.06 21.35 0.61
C PHE A 259 -8.10 20.54 -0.26
N ALA A 260 -8.05 19.22 -0.04
CA ALA A 260 -7.21 18.24 -0.76
C ALA A 260 -5.72 18.63 -0.83
N PRO A 261 -5.06 18.94 0.30
CA PRO A 261 -3.67 19.36 0.29
C PRO A 261 -2.71 18.22 0.03
N ARG A 262 -1.54 18.53 -0.58
CA ARG A 262 -0.39 17.62 -0.68
C ARG A 262 0.93 18.37 -0.57
N TYR A 263 1.87 17.77 0.14
CA TYR A 263 3.25 18.25 0.13
C TYR A 263 3.95 17.94 -1.19
N ALA A 264 4.84 18.84 -1.60
CA ALA A 264 5.90 18.53 -2.53
C ALA A 264 6.98 17.68 -1.84
N PRO A 265 7.86 17.00 -2.61
CA PRO A 265 8.98 16.22 -2.06
C PRO A 265 9.96 17.03 -1.21
N ASP A 266 9.98 18.37 -1.36
CA ASP A 266 10.81 19.29 -0.56
C ASP A 266 10.33 19.45 0.91
N GLY A 267 9.13 18.94 1.24
CA GLY A 267 8.51 19.05 2.57
C GLY A 267 8.14 20.48 3.01
N ARG A 268 8.21 21.45 2.08
CA ARG A 268 7.97 22.86 2.31
C ARG A 268 6.85 23.41 1.44
N THR A 269 6.82 23.01 0.20
CA THR A 269 5.80 23.41 -0.76
C THR A 269 4.56 22.54 -0.59
N VAL A 270 3.38 23.15 -0.64
CA VAL A 270 2.07 22.47 -0.60
C VAL A 270 1.27 22.89 -1.80
N VAL A 271 0.68 21.92 -2.52
CA VAL A 271 -0.39 22.19 -3.49
C VAL A 271 -1.73 21.83 -2.88
N TYR A 272 -2.76 22.55 -3.26
CA TYR A 272 -4.11 22.36 -2.73
C TYR A 272 -5.16 22.92 -3.70
N SER A 273 -6.41 22.56 -3.46
CA SER A 273 -7.57 23.10 -4.17
C SER A 273 -8.18 24.24 -3.39
N GLU A 274 -8.53 25.34 -4.08
CA GLU A 274 -9.24 26.46 -3.48
C GLU A 274 -10.49 26.79 -4.30
N ALA A 275 -11.64 26.77 -3.63
CA ALA A 275 -12.92 27.13 -4.23
C ALA A 275 -13.32 28.54 -3.83
N ARG A 276 -13.63 29.37 -4.84
CA ARG A 276 -14.06 30.76 -4.68
C ARG A 276 -15.05 31.16 -5.79
N GLY A 277 -16.16 31.74 -5.42
CA GLY A 277 -17.11 32.31 -6.39
C GLY A 277 -17.67 31.29 -7.40
N GLY A 278 -17.79 30.02 -7.01
CA GLY A 278 -18.30 28.95 -7.87
C GLY A 278 -17.26 28.27 -8.77
N ASN A 279 -16.00 28.72 -8.75
CA ASN A 279 -14.88 28.08 -9.42
C ASN A 279 -13.93 27.42 -8.41
N THR A 280 -13.16 26.41 -8.87
CA THR A 280 -12.14 25.74 -8.05
C THR A 280 -10.85 25.64 -8.83
N ASP A 281 -9.77 26.12 -8.24
CA ASP A 281 -8.44 26.16 -8.86
C ASP A 281 -7.38 25.49 -8.00
N ILE A 282 -6.28 25.11 -8.63
CA ILE A 282 -5.09 24.60 -7.96
C ILE A 282 -4.19 25.78 -7.55
N TYR A 283 -3.79 25.77 -6.30
CA TYR A 283 -2.87 26.74 -5.71
C TYR A 283 -1.62 26.03 -5.17
N ARG A 284 -0.52 26.76 -5.16
CA ARG A 284 0.74 26.39 -4.50
C ARG A 284 1.02 27.36 -3.36
N LEU A 285 1.40 26.82 -2.20
CA LEU A 285 1.80 27.56 -1.01
C LEU A 285 3.25 27.19 -0.65
N ASP A 286 4.11 28.17 -0.45
CA ASP A 286 5.35 28.00 0.30
C ASP A 286 5.06 28.19 1.79
N THR A 287 5.16 27.12 2.57
CA THR A 287 4.78 27.13 4.00
C THR A 287 5.72 27.95 4.88
N ARG A 288 6.92 28.30 4.39
CA ARG A 288 7.90 29.12 5.11
C ARG A 288 7.66 30.62 4.90
N SER A 289 7.46 31.05 3.65
CA SER A 289 7.22 32.47 3.34
C SER A 289 5.75 32.86 3.42
N GLY A 290 4.82 31.89 3.38
CA GLY A 290 3.39 32.13 3.23
C GLY A 290 3.00 32.58 1.81
N THR A 291 3.92 32.53 0.84
CA THR A 291 3.65 32.96 -0.53
C THR A 291 2.71 31.98 -1.21
N ARG A 292 1.60 32.50 -1.75
CA ARG A 292 0.59 31.74 -2.49
C ARG A 292 0.66 32.07 -3.98
N THR A 293 0.58 31.05 -4.81
CA THR A 293 0.56 31.18 -6.28
C THR A 293 -0.60 30.36 -6.83
N ARG A 294 -1.49 31.00 -7.58
CA ARG A 294 -2.54 30.30 -8.34
C ARG A 294 -1.92 29.66 -9.58
N LEU A 295 -2.08 28.35 -9.75
CA LEU A 295 -1.47 27.60 -10.84
C LEU A 295 -2.45 27.38 -12.01
N THR A 296 -3.74 27.36 -11.75
CA THR A 296 -4.79 27.22 -12.78
C THR A 296 -5.82 28.34 -12.67
N SER A 297 -6.50 28.65 -13.79
CA SER A 297 -7.47 29.74 -13.86
C SER A 297 -8.59 29.53 -14.87
N ALA A 298 -8.78 28.30 -15.34
CA ALA A 298 -9.85 27.96 -16.26
C ALA A 298 -11.22 28.04 -15.57
N PRO A 299 -12.31 28.30 -16.30
CA PRO A 299 -13.66 28.28 -15.76
C PRO A 299 -14.17 26.84 -15.58
N SER A 300 -13.44 26.03 -14.82
CA SER A 300 -13.64 24.62 -14.57
C SER A 300 -13.32 24.27 -13.13
N ILE A 301 -13.80 23.12 -12.66
CA ILE A 301 -13.50 22.59 -11.33
C ILE A 301 -12.21 21.78 -11.41
N GLU A 302 -11.18 22.21 -10.68
CA GLU A 302 -9.84 21.62 -10.67
C GLU A 302 -9.45 21.25 -9.25
N THR A 303 -9.29 19.95 -8.99
CA THR A 303 -9.11 19.45 -7.62
C THR A 303 -8.11 18.31 -7.51
N ALA A 304 -7.82 17.90 -6.27
CA ALA A 304 -7.03 16.76 -5.89
C ALA A 304 -5.62 16.73 -6.53
N PRO A 305 -4.81 17.79 -6.43
CA PRO A 305 -3.47 17.81 -6.99
C PRO A 305 -2.53 16.84 -6.27
N SER A 306 -1.58 16.25 -7.03
CA SER A 306 -0.51 15.40 -6.50
C SER A 306 0.79 15.64 -7.26
N PHE A 307 1.90 15.86 -6.54
CA PHE A 307 3.22 16.01 -7.14
C PHE A 307 3.77 14.71 -7.71
N SER A 308 4.58 14.83 -8.77
CA SER A 308 5.55 13.78 -9.14
C SER A 308 6.63 13.64 -8.05
N PRO A 309 7.28 12.47 -7.92
CA PRO A 309 8.27 12.25 -6.86
C PRO A 309 9.53 13.12 -6.99
N ASP A 310 9.81 13.66 -8.18
CA ASP A 310 10.88 14.64 -8.41
C ASP A 310 10.43 16.11 -8.18
N GLY A 311 9.14 16.32 -7.92
CA GLY A 311 8.54 17.62 -7.67
C GLY A 311 8.38 18.53 -8.92
N SER A 312 8.71 18.02 -10.12
CA SER A 312 8.70 18.84 -11.34
C SER A 312 7.31 19.01 -11.97
N GLN A 313 6.40 18.09 -11.69
CA GLN A 313 5.05 18.07 -12.24
C GLN A 313 4.00 17.87 -11.17
N ILE A 314 2.75 18.21 -11.49
CA ILE A 314 1.56 17.85 -10.74
C ILE A 314 0.56 17.15 -11.65
N VAL A 315 -0.15 16.17 -11.11
CA VAL A 315 -1.36 15.58 -11.69
C VAL A 315 -2.55 16.07 -10.90
N PHE A 316 -3.66 16.33 -11.55
CA PHE A 316 -4.91 16.80 -10.93
C PHE A 316 -6.12 16.38 -11.77
N GLU A 317 -7.31 16.50 -11.21
CA GLU A 317 -8.56 16.28 -11.94
C GLU A 317 -9.17 17.61 -12.38
N SER A 318 -9.80 17.63 -13.55
CA SER A 318 -10.49 18.78 -14.09
C SER A 318 -11.67 18.37 -15.00
N ASP A 319 -12.76 19.12 -14.95
CA ASP A 319 -13.91 18.96 -15.83
C ASP A 319 -13.86 19.88 -17.07
N ARG A 320 -12.75 20.54 -17.36
CA ARG A 320 -12.54 21.47 -18.50
C ARG A 320 -12.88 20.89 -19.86
N SER A 321 -12.87 19.56 -20.00
CA SER A 321 -13.27 18.86 -21.24
C SER A 321 -14.72 18.36 -21.23
N GLY A 322 -15.56 18.91 -20.33
CA GLY A 322 -16.99 18.57 -20.20
C GLY A 322 -17.26 17.41 -19.25
N ASN A 323 -16.26 16.66 -18.83
CA ASN A 323 -16.35 15.60 -17.82
C ASN A 323 -15.04 15.51 -17.07
N GLN A 324 -15.09 15.03 -15.84
CA GLN A 324 -13.96 14.92 -14.93
C GLN A 324 -12.89 13.96 -15.46
N GLN A 325 -11.71 14.49 -15.75
CA GLN A 325 -10.58 13.78 -16.35
C GLN A 325 -9.28 14.16 -15.64
N LEU A 326 -8.21 13.38 -15.87
CA LEU A 326 -6.88 13.64 -15.30
C LEU A 326 -6.02 14.46 -16.25
N TYR A 327 -5.32 15.42 -15.67
CA TYR A 327 -4.40 16.32 -16.36
C TYR A 327 -3.07 16.38 -15.63
N THR A 328 -1.99 16.57 -16.37
CA THR A 328 -0.66 16.88 -15.82
C THR A 328 -0.22 18.26 -16.27
N MET A 329 0.55 18.95 -15.44
CA MET A 329 1.21 20.21 -15.80
C MET A 329 2.53 20.37 -15.02
N SER A 330 3.36 21.36 -15.39
CA SER A 330 4.52 21.73 -14.58
C SER A 330 4.08 22.16 -13.16
N ALA A 331 4.90 21.86 -12.17
CA ALA A 331 4.69 22.31 -10.79
C ALA A 331 4.76 23.85 -10.63
N ASP A 332 5.31 24.55 -11.60
CA ASP A 332 5.33 26.02 -11.67
C ASP A 332 4.13 26.63 -12.40
N GLY A 333 3.20 25.78 -12.85
CA GLY A 333 2.06 26.19 -13.68
C GLY A 333 2.35 26.01 -15.17
N GLY A 334 1.41 26.46 -16.00
CA GLY A 334 1.48 26.33 -17.45
C GLY A 334 0.28 25.59 -18.04
N GLU A 335 0.37 25.18 -19.31
CA GLU A 335 -0.74 24.57 -20.02
C GLU A 335 -0.95 23.10 -19.57
N PRO A 336 -2.11 22.75 -19.03
CA PRO A 336 -2.42 21.37 -18.63
C PRO A 336 -2.61 20.43 -19.81
N LYS A 337 -1.98 19.25 -19.73
CA LYS A 337 -2.12 18.17 -20.70
C LYS A 337 -3.03 17.08 -20.15
N ARG A 338 -4.11 16.76 -20.88
CA ARG A 338 -4.99 15.62 -20.53
C ARG A 338 -4.26 14.30 -20.73
N ILE A 339 -4.42 13.38 -19.76
CA ILE A 339 -3.82 12.03 -19.78
C ILE A 339 -4.83 10.89 -19.69
N SER A 340 -6.11 11.16 -19.34
CA SER A 340 -7.17 10.14 -19.31
C SER A 340 -8.15 10.34 -20.46
N PHE A 341 -8.45 9.27 -21.22
CA PHE A 341 -9.29 9.33 -22.43
C PHE A 341 -10.40 8.28 -22.45
N GLY A 342 -10.45 7.39 -21.46
CA GLY A 342 -11.49 6.38 -21.33
C GLY A 342 -12.86 6.94 -20.98
N GLN A 343 -13.88 6.11 -21.09
CA GLN A 343 -15.24 6.46 -20.69
C GLN A 343 -15.34 6.58 -19.15
N GLY A 344 -16.28 7.40 -18.67
CA GLY A 344 -16.53 7.64 -17.27
C GLY A 344 -15.81 8.88 -16.72
N ARG A 345 -15.81 9.00 -15.40
CA ARG A 345 -15.15 10.09 -14.67
C ARG A 345 -13.90 9.56 -13.98
N TYR A 346 -12.86 10.36 -13.99
CA TYR A 346 -11.60 10.05 -13.32
C TYR A 346 -11.34 11.09 -12.23
N GLY A 347 -10.90 10.66 -11.06
CA GLY A 347 -10.66 11.53 -9.91
C GLY A 347 -9.59 11.03 -8.97
N THR A 348 -9.28 11.83 -7.95
CA THR A 348 -8.33 11.55 -6.87
C THR A 348 -6.99 10.97 -7.35
N PRO A 349 -6.31 11.58 -8.34
CA PRO A 349 -5.08 11.03 -8.86
C PRO A 349 -3.95 11.11 -7.82
N VAL A 350 -3.12 10.08 -7.78
CA VAL A 350 -1.92 10.04 -6.92
C VAL A 350 -0.73 9.49 -7.69
N TRP A 351 0.32 10.28 -7.77
CA TRP A 351 1.57 9.85 -8.41
C TRP A 351 2.27 8.77 -7.58
N SER A 352 2.73 7.71 -8.24
CA SER A 352 3.52 6.64 -7.62
C SER A 352 4.85 7.20 -7.09
N PRO A 353 5.34 6.74 -5.92
CA PRO A 353 6.67 7.12 -5.42
C PRO A 353 7.82 6.70 -6.35
N ARG A 354 7.58 5.77 -7.28
CA ARG A 354 8.53 5.37 -8.33
C ARG A 354 8.54 6.31 -9.54
N GLY A 355 7.52 7.15 -9.69
CA GLY A 355 7.38 8.05 -10.84
C GLY A 355 6.86 7.39 -12.12
N ASP A 356 6.52 6.12 -12.09
CA ASP A 356 6.16 5.31 -13.26
C ASP A 356 4.65 5.24 -13.55
N PHE A 357 3.82 5.36 -12.49
CA PHE A 357 2.37 5.26 -12.58
C PHE A 357 1.65 6.39 -11.85
N ILE A 358 0.39 6.59 -12.24
CA ILE A 358 -0.61 7.38 -11.53
C ILE A 358 -1.73 6.43 -11.13
N ALA A 359 -2.05 6.35 -9.84
CA ALA A 359 -3.25 5.70 -9.33
C ALA A 359 -4.42 6.68 -9.34
N PHE A 360 -5.62 6.20 -9.56
CA PHE A 360 -6.81 7.04 -9.67
C PHE A 360 -8.09 6.29 -9.25
N THR A 361 -9.12 7.04 -8.94
CA THR A 361 -10.50 6.58 -8.87
C THR A 361 -11.16 6.74 -10.24
N LYS A 362 -11.89 5.74 -10.71
CA LYS A 362 -12.70 5.82 -11.92
C LYS A 362 -14.15 5.43 -11.62
N GLN A 363 -15.09 6.30 -11.98
CA GLN A 363 -16.52 6.00 -11.96
C GLN A 363 -16.98 5.72 -13.39
N ASN A 364 -17.45 4.52 -13.64
CA ASN A 364 -17.99 4.12 -14.95
C ASN A 364 -19.13 3.12 -14.80
N ALA A 365 -20.22 3.30 -15.57
CA ALA A 365 -21.39 2.42 -15.59
C ALA A 365 -21.95 2.09 -14.18
N GLY A 366 -21.98 3.08 -13.29
CA GLY A 366 -22.53 2.94 -11.93
C GLY A 366 -21.61 2.21 -10.93
N ARG A 367 -20.36 1.91 -11.32
CA ARG A 367 -19.35 1.31 -10.45
C ARG A 367 -18.15 2.22 -10.27
N PHE A 368 -17.50 2.04 -9.15
CA PHE A 368 -16.21 2.69 -8.81
C PHE A 368 -15.07 1.67 -8.89
N HIS A 369 -13.94 2.16 -9.36
CA HIS A 369 -12.74 1.37 -9.57
C HIS A 369 -11.53 2.14 -9.05
N ILE A 370 -10.62 1.44 -8.42
CA ILE A 370 -9.23 1.90 -8.32
C ILE A 370 -8.50 1.41 -9.56
N GLY A 371 -7.82 2.31 -10.22
CA GLY A 371 -7.02 2.02 -11.41
C GLY A 371 -5.64 2.62 -11.34
N VAL A 372 -4.79 2.19 -12.27
CA VAL A 372 -3.46 2.74 -12.50
C VAL A 372 -3.25 2.95 -13.98
N MET A 373 -2.47 3.97 -14.34
CA MET A 373 -2.02 4.23 -15.72
C MET A 373 -0.58 4.75 -15.69
N ARG A 374 0.13 4.63 -16.80
CA ARG A 374 1.43 5.30 -16.93
C ARG A 374 1.25 6.83 -16.90
N THR A 375 2.32 7.55 -16.62
CA THR A 375 2.28 9.01 -16.46
C THR A 375 1.90 9.76 -17.74
N ASP A 376 2.01 9.12 -18.89
CA ASP A 376 1.54 9.62 -20.18
C ASP A 376 0.07 9.27 -20.50
N GLY A 377 -0.60 8.52 -19.61
CA GLY A 377 -1.98 8.04 -19.75
C GLY A 377 -2.10 6.67 -20.43
N SER A 378 -1.02 6.06 -20.89
CA SER A 378 -1.04 4.73 -21.51
C SER A 378 -1.15 3.61 -20.45
N ALA A 379 -1.40 2.39 -20.92
CA ALA A 379 -1.48 1.18 -20.09
C ALA A 379 -2.44 1.29 -18.90
N GLU A 380 -3.61 1.93 -19.11
CA GLU A 380 -4.67 1.98 -18.10
C GLU A 380 -5.11 0.57 -17.70
N ARG A 381 -5.16 0.31 -16.40
CA ARG A 381 -5.68 -0.93 -15.82
C ARG A 381 -6.58 -0.61 -14.63
N LEU A 382 -7.73 -1.29 -14.58
CA LEU A 382 -8.64 -1.23 -13.42
C LEU A 382 -8.34 -2.42 -12.51
N LEU A 383 -7.99 -2.13 -11.26
CA LEU A 383 -7.57 -3.13 -10.28
C LEU A 383 -8.75 -3.67 -9.47
N THR A 384 -9.78 -2.83 -9.27
CA THR A 384 -10.96 -3.17 -8.46
C THR A 384 -12.26 -2.77 -9.17
N ALA A 385 -13.38 -3.29 -8.67
CA ALA A 385 -14.72 -2.86 -9.05
C ALA A 385 -15.68 -3.04 -7.88
N SER A 386 -16.35 -1.96 -7.42
CA SER A 386 -17.28 -2.03 -6.31
C SER A 386 -18.41 -0.99 -6.42
N PHE A 387 -19.24 -0.91 -5.38
CA PHE A 387 -20.23 0.15 -5.22
C PHE A 387 -19.55 1.52 -5.03
N LEU A 388 -18.51 1.59 -4.19
CA LEU A 388 -17.68 2.78 -4.03
C LEU A 388 -16.27 2.34 -3.61
N ASP A 389 -15.30 2.56 -4.49
CA ASP A 389 -13.86 2.47 -4.23
C ASP A 389 -13.24 3.82 -4.59
N GLU A 390 -12.56 4.50 -3.65
CA GLU A 390 -12.02 5.84 -3.88
C GLU A 390 -10.78 6.16 -3.06
N GLY A 391 -10.09 7.24 -3.43
CA GLY A 391 -9.02 7.83 -2.66
C GLY A 391 -7.79 6.93 -2.53
N PRO A 392 -7.18 6.45 -3.62
CA PRO A 392 -6.00 5.58 -3.53
C PRO A 392 -4.80 6.30 -2.90
N THR A 393 -4.00 5.54 -2.17
CA THR A 393 -2.68 5.93 -1.67
C THR A 393 -1.68 4.81 -1.91
N TRP A 394 -0.43 5.16 -2.20
CA TRP A 394 0.63 4.21 -2.48
C TRP A 394 1.37 3.79 -1.21
N ALA A 395 1.74 2.52 -1.12
CA ALA A 395 2.80 2.07 -0.24
C ALA A 395 4.15 2.71 -0.67
N PRO A 396 5.12 2.89 0.25
CA PRO A 396 6.39 3.54 -0.06
C PRO A 396 7.18 2.85 -1.17
N ASN A 397 7.00 1.56 -1.37
CA ASN A 397 7.63 0.82 -2.47
C ASN A 397 6.92 0.96 -3.83
N GLY A 398 5.80 1.67 -3.93
CA GLY A 398 5.05 1.87 -5.18
C GLY A 398 4.42 0.61 -5.75
N ARG A 399 4.19 -0.43 -4.93
CA ARG A 399 3.62 -1.70 -5.37
C ARG A 399 2.21 -1.97 -4.87
N VAL A 400 1.91 -1.55 -3.66
CA VAL A 400 0.60 -1.78 -3.04
C VAL A 400 -0.16 -0.47 -2.95
N LEU A 401 -1.45 -0.52 -3.17
CA LEU A 401 -2.37 0.60 -2.97
C LEU A 401 -3.27 0.32 -1.79
N MET A 402 -3.55 1.33 -0.97
CA MET A 402 -4.69 1.37 -0.06
C MET A 402 -5.72 2.36 -0.56
N PHE A 403 -6.98 2.14 -0.23
CA PHE A 403 -8.10 2.97 -0.63
C PHE A 403 -9.31 2.75 0.29
N THR A 404 -10.27 3.65 0.22
CA THR A 404 -11.56 3.51 0.89
C THR A 404 -12.50 2.67 0.04
N ARG A 405 -13.16 1.67 0.65
CA ARG A 405 -14.31 0.97 0.09
C ARG A 405 -15.53 1.19 0.97
N GLU A 406 -16.63 1.67 0.41
CA GLU A 406 -17.90 1.74 1.10
C GLU A 406 -18.87 0.69 0.56
N THR A 407 -19.63 0.05 1.46
CA THR A 407 -20.69 -0.88 1.09
C THR A 407 -22.00 -0.15 0.82
N ALA A 408 -22.81 -0.69 -0.10
CA ALA A 408 -24.10 -0.10 -0.47
C ALA A 408 -25.13 -0.19 0.66
N GLY A 409 -26.14 0.71 0.60
CA GLY A 409 -27.33 0.68 1.46
C GLY A 409 -27.24 1.60 2.69
N ALA A 410 -28.36 1.67 3.44
CA ALA A 410 -28.48 2.56 4.60
C ALA A 410 -27.54 2.19 5.76
N GLY A 411 -27.19 0.91 5.88
CA GLY A 411 -26.21 0.39 6.83
C GLY A 411 -24.79 0.32 6.26
N GLY A 412 -24.53 0.91 5.10
CA GLY A 412 -23.21 0.90 4.47
C GLY A 412 -22.15 1.53 5.35
N GLN A 413 -20.98 0.87 5.40
CA GLN A 413 -19.82 1.32 6.17
C GLN A 413 -18.60 1.42 5.28
N SER A 414 -17.78 2.40 5.58
CA SER A 414 -16.46 2.57 4.98
C SER A 414 -15.45 1.64 5.64
N ALA A 415 -14.55 1.08 4.86
CA ALA A 415 -13.42 0.29 5.34
C ALA A 415 -12.21 0.52 4.44
N ILE A 416 -11.02 0.38 5.00
CA ILE A 416 -9.78 0.46 4.25
C ILE A 416 -9.49 -0.90 3.62
N PHE A 417 -9.18 -0.90 2.33
CA PHE A 417 -8.73 -2.06 1.58
C PHE A 417 -7.36 -1.82 0.98
N SER A 418 -6.62 -2.89 0.75
CA SER A 418 -5.38 -2.85 -0.02
C SER A 418 -5.44 -3.80 -1.21
N VAL A 419 -4.71 -3.46 -2.27
CA VAL A 419 -4.58 -4.26 -3.49
C VAL A 419 -3.18 -4.10 -4.06
N ASP A 420 -2.61 -5.20 -4.56
CA ASP A 420 -1.36 -5.15 -5.33
C ASP A 420 -1.60 -4.49 -6.70
N ILE A 421 -0.60 -3.81 -7.24
CA ILE A 421 -0.66 -3.16 -8.57
C ILE A 421 -1.03 -4.13 -9.71
N SER A 422 -0.87 -5.44 -9.51
CA SER A 422 -1.35 -6.47 -10.44
C SER A 422 -2.87 -6.71 -10.38
N GLY A 423 -3.60 -6.06 -9.46
CA GLY A 423 -5.01 -6.30 -9.18
C GLY A 423 -5.28 -7.50 -8.27
N ARG A 424 -4.23 -8.15 -7.77
CA ARG A 424 -4.33 -9.30 -6.86
C ARG A 424 -4.21 -8.90 -5.40
N ASN A 425 -4.40 -9.88 -4.52
CA ASN A 425 -4.28 -9.71 -3.08
C ASN A 425 -5.15 -8.58 -2.53
N LEU A 426 -6.37 -8.44 -3.09
CA LEU A 426 -7.37 -7.51 -2.57
C LEU A 426 -7.82 -7.99 -1.20
N LYS A 427 -7.54 -7.19 -0.17
CA LYS A 427 -7.88 -7.54 1.21
C LYS A 427 -8.30 -6.31 2.02
N ARG A 428 -9.13 -6.53 3.04
CA ARG A 428 -9.47 -5.52 4.03
C ARG A 428 -8.32 -5.35 5.02
N VAL A 429 -7.98 -4.10 5.33
CA VAL A 429 -7.09 -3.76 6.45
C VAL A 429 -7.92 -3.78 7.74
N ALA A 430 -7.40 -4.40 8.78
CA ALA A 430 -8.10 -4.52 10.05
C ALA A 430 -8.20 -3.14 10.73
N THR A 431 -9.43 -2.67 10.98
CA THR A 431 -9.73 -1.48 11.79
C THR A 431 -10.86 -1.82 12.75
N ALA A 432 -10.83 -1.26 13.96
CA ALA A 432 -11.83 -1.55 14.99
C ALA A 432 -13.21 -0.97 14.65
N THR A 433 -13.24 0.12 13.90
CA THR A 433 -14.44 0.87 13.50
C THR A 433 -14.44 1.08 11.98
N ALA A 434 -15.44 1.77 11.45
CA ALA A 434 -15.42 2.23 10.07
C ALA A 434 -14.25 3.22 9.86
N ALA A 435 -13.65 3.18 8.68
CA ALA A 435 -12.45 3.92 8.36
C ALA A 435 -12.42 4.31 6.89
N SER A 436 -11.99 5.54 6.61
CA SER A 436 -11.89 6.11 5.26
C SER A 436 -10.62 6.96 5.08
N ASP A 437 -10.41 7.45 3.88
CA ASP A 437 -9.33 8.38 3.49
C ASP A 437 -7.93 7.95 3.96
N PRO A 438 -7.47 6.73 3.68
CA PRO A 438 -6.13 6.31 4.09
C PRO A 438 -5.06 7.14 3.37
N ALA A 439 -3.98 7.45 4.09
CA ALA A 439 -2.75 7.94 3.51
C ALA A 439 -1.57 7.18 4.11
N TRP A 440 -0.80 6.56 3.23
CA TRP A 440 0.37 5.80 3.61
C TRP A 440 1.55 6.72 3.87
N SER A 441 2.36 6.45 4.89
CA SER A 441 3.59 7.19 5.14
C SER A 441 4.64 6.87 4.07
N PRO A 442 5.55 7.80 3.78
CA PRO A 442 6.67 7.56 2.88
C PRO A 442 7.66 6.54 3.45
#